data_8f56a15b254443b9c9fffeb598db347e
#
_entry.id   8f56a15b254443b9c9fffeb598db347e
#
_cell.length_a   1.000
_cell.length_b   1.000
_cell.length_c   1.000
_cell.angle_alpha   90.00
_cell.angle_beta   90.00
_cell.angle_gamma   90.00
#
_symmetry.space_group_name_H-M   'P 1'
#
loop_
_entity.id
_entity.type
_entity.pdbx_description
1 polymer ?
#
loop_
_entity_poly.entity_id
_entity_poly.type
_entity_poly.pdbx_seq_one_letter_code
_entity_poly.pdbx_strand_id
1 'polypeptide(L)'
;YLQPLPNGRPFRIAENYFHDHRARGMRIMVPDGVIENNTIERVTDAAISLGAEFEYWNEAGWVEDVTIRNNVIRDVGKASIPRGDSYVCGAICSFVHLKEYRKIPRGHARLSILNNRISDSPGAGIALCATRDSVVSGNIIENTAYGTTVPGSRFGFRGLEPVWLIESGGITGKNIIDGRESIIGGRK
;
A
#
# COMPACT_ATOMS: atom_id res chain seq x y z
N TYR A 1 -1.59 -23.39 -1.24
CA TYR A 1 -1.76 -22.56 -0.03
C TYR A 1 -3.19 -22.66 0.46
N LEU A 2 -3.38 -22.83 1.77
CA LEU A 2 -4.68 -22.83 2.40
C LEU A 2 -4.84 -21.48 3.11
N GLN A 3 -5.78 -20.70 2.65
CA GLN A 3 -6.21 -19.48 3.35
C GLN A 3 -7.39 -19.87 4.25
N PRO A 4 -7.34 -19.60 5.55
CA PRO A 4 -8.51 -19.81 6.40
C PRO A 4 -9.66 -18.97 5.86
N LEU A 5 -10.84 -19.52 5.81
CA LEU A 5 -12.04 -18.75 5.52
C LEU A 5 -12.22 -17.72 6.64
N PRO A 6 -12.56 -16.48 6.30
CA PRO A 6 -12.77 -15.45 7.30
C PRO A 6 -13.82 -15.89 8.31
N ASN A 7 -13.54 -15.71 9.58
CA ASN A 7 -14.44 -16.07 10.69
C ASN A 7 -15.66 -15.12 10.80
N GLY A 8 -16.03 -14.49 9.71
CA GLY A 8 -17.24 -13.71 9.57
C GLY A 8 -17.32 -12.41 10.42
N ARG A 9 -16.21 -11.97 10.99
CA ARG A 9 -16.18 -10.69 11.74
C ARG A 9 -15.20 -9.73 11.09
N PRO A 10 -15.67 -8.57 10.64
CA PRO A 10 -14.78 -7.52 10.14
C PRO A 10 -13.86 -7.02 11.25
N PHE A 11 -12.62 -6.66 10.89
CA PHE A 11 -11.71 -6.04 11.83
C PHE A 11 -11.81 -4.51 11.77
N ARG A 12 -11.46 -3.85 12.87
CA ARG A 12 -11.30 -2.41 12.93
C ARG A 12 -10.03 -2.04 13.69
N ILE A 13 -9.18 -1.22 13.06
CA ILE A 13 -7.98 -0.64 13.67
C ILE A 13 -8.16 0.87 13.62
N ALA A 14 -8.37 1.49 14.74
CA ALA A 14 -8.71 2.91 14.77
C ALA A 14 -8.14 3.64 15.97
N GLU A 15 -7.84 4.95 15.77
CA GLU A 15 -7.45 5.88 16.83
C GLU A 15 -6.16 5.48 17.57
N ASN A 16 -5.24 4.80 16.86
CA ASN A 16 -3.96 4.39 17.42
C ASN A 16 -2.85 5.34 16.98
N TYR A 17 -1.77 5.32 17.75
CA TYR A 17 -0.52 5.98 17.42
C TYR A 17 0.60 4.93 17.32
N PHE A 18 1.04 4.66 16.09
CA PHE A 18 2.15 3.76 15.76
C PHE A 18 3.39 4.59 15.43
N HIS A 19 4.48 4.41 16.15
CA HIS A 19 5.64 5.25 15.93
C HIS A 19 6.97 4.60 16.32
N ASP A 20 8.06 5.16 15.79
CA ASP A 20 9.44 4.89 16.22
C ASP A 20 9.80 3.41 16.31
N HIS A 21 9.49 2.63 15.28
CA HIS A 21 9.93 1.24 15.28
C HIS A 21 10.46 0.78 13.92
N ARG A 22 11.25 -0.28 13.98
CA ARG A 22 11.80 -0.94 12.81
C ARG A 22 10.79 -1.91 12.24
N ALA A 23 10.43 -1.75 11.03
CA ALA A 23 9.58 -2.55 10.17
C ALA A 23 8.29 -1.79 9.80
N ARG A 24 7.25 -2.48 9.43
CA ARG A 24 5.96 -1.91 9.00
C ARG A 24 5.16 -1.42 10.19
N GLY A 25 4.39 -0.36 10.00
CA GLY A 25 3.41 0.06 10.99
C GLY A 25 2.39 -1.05 11.25
N MET A 26 1.82 -1.59 10.18
CA MET A 26 0.95 -2.78 10.24
C MET A 26 1.03 -3.60 8.95
N ARG A 27 0.71 -4.87 9.06
CA ARG A 27 0.57 -5.78 7.93
C ARG A 27 -0.77 -6.48 7.99
N ILE A 28 -1.55 -6.36 6.93
CA ILE A 28 -2.89 -6.88 6.80
C ILE A 28 -2.90 -7.97 5.73
N MET A 29 -3.42 -9.13 6.07
CA MET A 29 -3.53 -10.30 5.18
C MET A 29 -4.90 -10.96 5.29
N VAL A 30 -5.90 -10.18 5.68
CA VAL A 30 -7.28 -10.63 5.84
C VAL A 30 -8.24 -9.66 5.17
N PRO A 31 -9.38 -10.13 4.68
CA PRO A 31 -10.42 -9.25 4.13
C PRO A 31 -11.28 -8.60 5.22
N ASP A 32 -12.22 -7.78 4.77
CA ASP A 32 -13.32 -7.21 5.55
C ASP A 32 -12.88 -6.37 6.75
N GLY A 33 -12.36 -5.18 6.50
CA GLY A 33 -11.91 -4.36 7.60
C GLY A 33 -11.84 -2.87 7.36
N VAL A 34 -11.65 -2.14 8.47
CA VAL A 34 -11.47 -0.70 8.46
C VAL A 34 -10.24 -0.30 9.24
N ILE A 35 -9.40 0.53 8.63
CA ILE A 35 -8.23 1.16 9.25
C ILE A 35 -8.44 2.66 9.18
N GLU A 36 -8.72 3.28 10.31
CA GLU A 36 -9.15 4.68 10.29
C GLU A 36 -8.64 5.52 11.45
N ASN A 37 -8.45 6.81 11.21
CA ASN A 37 -8.08 7.79 12.25
C ASN A 37 -6.82 7.41 13.03
N ASN A 38 -5.90 6.67 12.43
CA ASN A 38 -4.62 6.35 13.05
C ASN A 38 -3.57 7.39 12.66
N THR A 39 -2.61 7.60 13.52
CA THR A 39 -1.36 8.30 13.21
C THR A 39 -0.23 7.29 13.15
N ILE A 40 0.52 7.28 12.04
CA ILE A 40 1.63 6.35 11.83
C ILE A 40 2.83 7.16 11.37
N GLU A 41 3.90 7.13 12.15
CA GLU A 41 5.09 7.91 11.83
C GLU A 41 6.40 7.26 12.26
N ARG A 42 7.49 7.61 11.58
CA ARG A 42 8.84 7.12 11.87
C ARG A 42 8.93 5.61 11.99
N VAL A 43 8.21 4.91 11.11
CA VAL A 43 8.39 3.48 10.91
C VAL A 43 9.27 3.27 9.67
N THR A 44 10.20 2.33 9.74
CA THR A 44 11.22 2.22 8.70
C THR A 44 10.74 1.61 7.39
N ASP A 45 9.65 0.85 7.43
CA ASP A 45 8.98 0.28 6.27
C ASP A 45 7.64 0.99 5.99
N ALA A 46 6.76 0.35 5.22
CA ALA A 46 5.41 0.88 4.95
C ALA A 46 4.63 1.13 6.24
N ALA A 47 3.87 2.21 6.28
CA ALA A 47 2.92 2.42 7.36
C ALA A 47 1.83 1.33 7.36
N ILE A 48 1.23 1.08 6.20
CA ILE A 48 0.19 0.06 6.02
C ILE A 48 0.57 -0.82 4.83
N SER A 49 0.87 -2.08 5.10
CA SER A 49 1.19 -3.08 4.10
C SER A 49 0.05 -4.09 3.98
N LEU A 50 -0.52 -4.19 2.80
CA LEU A 50 -1.55 -5.16 2.44
C LEU A 50 -0.90 -6.22 1.58
N GLY A 51 -0.85 -7.47 2.03
CA GLY A 51 -0.10 -8.32 1.19
C GLY A 51 -0.12 -9.80 1.45
N ALA A 52 0.17 -10.50 0.37
CA ALA A 52 0.41 -11.92 0.34
C ALA A 52 1.88 -12.17 0.03
N GLU A 53 2.49 -13.03 0.78
CA GLU A 53 3.86 -13.48 0.59
C GLU A 53 3.87 -14.98 0.35
N PHE A 54 3.98 -15.37 -0.90
CA PHE A 54 3.81 -16.77 -1.30
C PHE A 54 5.11 -17.54 -1.48
N GLU A 55 6.25 -16.88 -1.57
CA GLU A 55 7.50 -17.54 -1.96
C GLU A 55 8.46 -17.78 -0.81
N TYR A 56 8.61 -16.84 0.08
CA TYR A 56 9.64 -16.88 1.12
C TYR A 56 9.09 -17.29 2.48
N TRP A 57 8.03 -16.60 2.93
CA TRP A 57 7.42 -16.85 4.24
C TRP A 57 6.21 -17.79 4.15
N ASN A 58 5.73 -18.10 2.94
CA ASN A 58 4.55 -18.90 2.69
C ASN A 58 3.28 -18.38 3.39
N GLU A 59 3.17 -17.07 3.48
CA GLU A 59 2.03 -16.38 4.06
C GLU A 59 1.02 -16.07 2.96
N ALA A 60 -0.17 -16.63 3.05
CA ALA A 60 -1.27 -16.36 2.15
C ALA A 60 -2.21 -15.32 2.75
N GLY A 61 -2.91 -14.60 1.90
CA GLY A 61 -3.95 -13.66 2.29
C GLY A 61 -4.10 -12.54 1.28
N TRP A 62 -5.05 -12.71 0.37
CA TRP A 62 -5.53 -11.59 -0.42
C TRP A 62 -6.32 -10.65 0.46
N VAL A 63 -6.14 -9.36 0.24
CA VAL A 63 -6.88 -8.34 0.95
C VAL A 63 -7.99 -7.83 0.05
N GLU A 64 -9.20 -8.01 0.50
CA GLU A 64 -10.41 -7.59 -0.21
C GLU A 64 -11.35 -6.87 0.77
N ASP A 65 -12.14 -5.93 0.27
CA ASP A 65 -13.15 -5.22 1.06
C ASP A 65 -12.58 -4.50 2.30
N VAL A 66 -11.42 -3.84 2.12
CA VAL A 66 -10.78 -3.09 3.19
C VAL A 66 -10.83 -1.60 2.91
N THR A 67 -11.27 -0.84 3.90
CA THR A 67 -11.28 0.62 3.89
C THR A 67 -10.13 1.16 4.74
N ILE A 68 -9.30 2.03 4.14
CA ILE A 68 -8.21 2.76 4.80
C ILE A 68 -8.53 4.24 4.69
N ARG A 69 -8.91 4.88 5.80
CA ARG A 69 -9.38 6.26 5.71
C ARG A 69 -8.97 7.16 6.87
N ASN A 70 -8.83 8.45 6.57
CA ASN A 70 -8.59 9.49 7.57
C ASN A 70 -7.34 9.24 8.43
N ASN A 71 -6.37 8.50 7.93
CA ASN A 71 -5.13 8.28 8.65
C ASN A 71 -4.12 9.40 8.34
N VAL A 72 -3.28 9.71 9.31
CA VAL A 72 -2.11 10.59 9.14
C VAL A 72 -0.87 9.72 9.11
N ILE A 73 -0.14 9.75 8.01
CA ILE A 73 1.05 8.94 7.76
C ILE A 73 2.18 9.87 7.37
N ARG A 74 3.28 9.84 8.12
CA ARG A 74 4.42 10.72 7.83
C ARG A 74 5.76 10.10 8.21
N ASP A 75 6.78 10.48 7.46
CA ASP A 75 8.17 10.06 7.74
C ASP A 75 8.34 8.54 7.81
N VAL A 76 7.87 7.83 6.78
CA VAL A 76 7.86 6.36 6.72
C VAL A 76 8.60 5.84 5.49
N GLY A 77 8.97 4.55 5.50
CA GLY A 77 9.51 3.87 4.32
C GLY A 77 11.00 4.10 4.06
N LYS A 78 11.74 4.69 4.99
CA LYS A 78 13.16 5.06 4.79
C LYS A 78 14.12 3.86 4.68
N ALA A 79 13.76 2.72 5.22
CA ALA A 79 14.61 1.52 5.12
C ALA A 79 14.57 0.87 3.74
N SER A 80 13.60 1.22 2.93
CA SER A 80 13.38 0.60 1.63
C SER A 80 14.41 0.99 0.57
N ILE A 81 15.02 2.15 0.70
CA ILE A 81 15.86 2.73 -0.35
C ILE A 81 17.29 2.18 -0.38
N PRO A 82 18.00 2.00 0.73
CA PRO A 82 19.40 1.59 0.67
C PRO A 82 19.63 0.12 0.34
N ARG A 83 18.63 -0.72 0.41
CA ARG A 83 18.81 -2.18 0.38
C ARG A 83 18.42 -2.88 -0.91
N GLY A 84 17.85 -2.20 -1.88
CA GLY A 84 17.54 -2.77 -3.20
C GLY A 84 16.58 -3.97 -3.25
N ASP A 85 16.26 -4.54 -2.11
CA ASP A 85 15.41 -5.72 -1.94
C ASP A 85 14.21 -5.43 -1.04
N SER A 86 13.82 -4.18 -0.99
CA SER A 86 12.72 -3.72 -0.16
C SER A 86 11.38 -4.27 -0.62
N TYR A 87 10.64 -4.82 0.32
CA TYR A 87 9.24 -5.18 0.15
C TYR A 87 8.30 -3.96 0.20
N VAL A 88 8.86 -2.79 0.32
CA VAL A 88 8.11 -1.56 0.51
C VAL A 88 8.15 -0.75 -0.75
N CYS A 89 7.04 -0.65 -1.41
CA CYS A 89 6.88 0.20 -2.57
C CYS A 89 6.12 1.50 -2.27
N GLY A 90 5.55 1.66 -1.09
CA GLY A 90 4.83 2.88 -0.71
C GLY A 90 4.47 2.96 0.77
N ALA A 91 4.04 4.15 1.22
CA ALA A 91 3.58 4.37 2.59
C ALA A 91 2.32 3.54 2.90
N ILE A 92 1.35 3.54 1.98
CA ILE A 92 0.29 2.54 1.92
C ILE A 92 0.58 1.68 0.70
N CYS A 93 0.74 0.38 0.87
CA CYS A 93 1.00 -0.48 -0.27
C CYS A 93 0.25 -1.81 -0.22
N SER A 94 -0.29 -2.23 -1.35
CA SER A 94 -0.58 -3.62 -1.61
C SER A 94 0.59 -4.23 -2.36
N PHE A 95 0.98 -5.43 -2.00
CA PHE A 95 2.04 -6.11 -2.72
C PHE A 95 1.81 -7.62 -2.80
N VAL A 96 2.53 -8.25 -3.72
CA VAL A 96 2.54 -9.70 -3.88
C VAL A 96 3.99 -10.14 -4.06
N HIS A 97 4.47 -10.96 -3.16
CA HIS A 97 5.78 -11.58 -3.31
C HIS A 97 5.63 -12.91 -4.05
N LEU A 98 5.67 -12.82 -5.38
CA LEU A 98 5.63 -13.96 -6.28
C LEU A 98 6.39 -13.62 -7.55
N LYS A 99 7.31 -14.47 -8.00
CA LYS A 99 8.13 -14.24 -9.21
C LYS A 99 7.30 -13.95 -10.46
N GLU A 100 6.17 -14.61 -10.57
CA GLU A 100 5.29 -14.50 -11.71
C GLU A 100 3.97 -13.80 -11.36
N TYR A 101 4.01 -12.78 -10.52
CA TYR A 101 2.81 -12.07 -10.07
C TYR A 101 1.94 -11.53 -11.22
N ARG A 102 2.51 -11.29 -12.40
CA ARG A 102 1.78 -10.89 -13.60
C ARG A 102 0.82 -11.94 -14.14
N LYS A 103 0.96 -13.18 -13.72
CA LYS A 103 0.09 -14.30 -14.12
C LYS A 103 -0.97 -14.64 -13.07
N ILE A 104 -1.12 -13.82 -12.05
CA ILE A 104 -2.05 -14.09 -10.95
C ILE A 104 -3.48 -13.82 -11.42
N PRO A 105 -4.38 -14.81 -11.42
CA PRO A 105 -5.77 -14.62 -11.82
C PRO A 105 -6.59 -13.86 -10.76
N ARG A 106 -6.09 -13.76 -9.54
CA ARG A 106 -6.67 -13.02 -8.43
C ARG A 106 -5.60 -12.17 -7.77
N GLY A 107 -6.01 -11.08 -7.20
CA GLY A 107 -5.17 -10.15 -6.45
C GLY A 107 -5.99 -9.50 -5.36
N HIS A 108 -5.46 -8.45 -4.82
CA HIS A 108 -6.22 -7.59 -3.91
C HIS A 108 -7.40 -6.96 -4.65
N ALA A 109 -8.50 -6.69 -3.97
CA ALA A 109 -9.67 -6.12 -4.63
C ALA A 109 -10.52 -5.27 -3.68
N ARG A 110 -11.31 -4.36 -4.26
CA ARG A 110 -12.32 -3.56 -3.57
C ARG A 110 -11.75 -2.83 -2.34
N LEU A 111 -10.52 -2.31 -2.51
CA LEU A 111 -9.90 -1.46 -1.52
C LEU A 111 -10.47 -0.04 -1.64
N SER A 112 -10.74 0.59 -0.52
CA SER A 112 -11.14 1.99 -0.44
C SER A 112 -10.11 2.77 0.35
N ILE A 113 -9.23 3.53 -0.33
CA ILE A 113 -8.17 4.34 0.29
C ILE A 113 -8.61 5.80 0.21
N LEU A 114 -9.12 6.33 1.32
CA LEU A 114 -9.91 7.56 1.30
C LEU A 114 -9.40 8.59 2.32
N ASN A 115 -9.25 9.84 1.88
CA ASN A 115 -9.03 10.99 2.78
C ASN A 115 -7.83 10.83 3.74
N ASN A 116 -6.80 10.11 3.36
CA ASN A 116 -5.58 10.01 4.16
C ASN A 116 -4.66 11.21 3.86
N ARG A 117 -3.88 11.61 4.86
CA ARG A 117 -2.77 12.55 4.69
C ARG A 117 -1.47 11.78 4.75
N ILE A 118 -0.68 11.84 3.70
CA ILE A 118 0.55 11.07 3.55
C ILE A 118 1.67 12.03 3.18
N SER A 119 2.75 12.05 3.97
CA SER A 119 3.89 12.89 3.68
C SER A 119 5.24 12.22 4.00
N ASP A 120 6.29 12.77 3.39
CA ASP A 120 7.67 12.47 3.71
C ASP A 120 8.03 10.97 3.59
N SER A 121 7.64 10.36 2.47
CA SER A 121 8.00 9.00 2.14
C SER A 121 8.89 8.96 0.90
N PRO A 122 10.10 8.40 0.97
CA PRO A 122 10.94 8.26 -0.22
C PRO A 122 10.35 7.32 -1.27
N GLY A 123 9.51 6.37 -0.87
CA GLY A 123 8.68 5.58 -1.76
C GLY A 123 7.40 6.30 -2.19
N ALA A 124 6.55 5.64 -2.93
CA ALA A 124 5.24 6.15 -3.27
C ALA A 124 4.42 6.50 -2.01
N GLY A 125 3.52 7.45 -2.09
CA GLY A 125 2.52 7.64 -1.06
C GLY A 125 1.56 6.45 -1.00
N ILE A 126 1.06 6.04 -2.18
CA ILE A 126 0.20 4.87 -2.33
C ILE A 126 0.72 4.03 -3.50
N ALA A 127 0.98 2.75 -3.25
CA ALA A 127 1.39 1.82 -4.30
C ALA A 127 0.49 0.58 -4.30
N LEU A 128 -0.14 0.31 -5.42
CA LEU A 128 -1.03 -0.84 -5.55
C LEU A 128 -0.50 -1.81 -6.59
N CYS A 129 -0.19 -3.02 -6.16
CA CYS A 129 0.27 -4.12 -6.99
C CYS A 129 -0.79 -5.22 -7.04
N ALA A 130 -1.07 -5.73 -8.23
CA ALA A 130 -2.06 -6.78 -8.46
C ALA A 130 -3.42 -6.51 -7.78
N THR A 131 -3.87 -5.25 -7.88
CA THR A 131 -5.09 -4.76 -7.23
C THR A 131 -6.12 -4.38 -8.28
N ARG A 132 -7.38 -4.66 -8.01
CA ARG A 132 -8.48 -4.36 -8.93
C ARG A 132 -9.71 -3.75 -8.21
N ASP A 133 -10.55 -3.11 -9.00
CA ASP A 133 -11.88 -2.65 -8.60
C ASP A 133 -11.86 -1.84 -7.30
N SER A 134 -10.98 -0.83 -7.22
CA SER A 134 -10.68 -0.11 -5.99
C SER A 134 -10.80 1.40 -6.16
N VAL A 135 -10.96 2.10 -5.05
CA VAL A 135 -11.08 3.57 -5.02
C VAL A 135 -9.92 4.17 -4.23
N VAL A 136 -9.23 5.13 -4.82
CA VAL A 136 -8.17 5.91 -4.18
C VAL A 136 -8.52 7.38 -4.32
N SER A 137 -9.17 7.96 -3.32
CA SER A 137 -9.77 9.28 -3.47
C SER A 137 -9.68 10.15 -2.21
N GLY A 138 -9.62 11.47 -2.41
CA GLY A 138 -9.58 12.44 -1.33
C GLY A 138 -8.26 12.46 -0.55
N ASN A 139 -7.26 11.70 -0.95
CA ASN A 139 -5.98 11.69 -0.25
C ASN A 139 -5.17 12.94 -0.58
N ILE A 140 -4.44 13.42 0.42
CA ILE A 140 -3.45 14.49 0.30
C ILE A 140 -2.09 13.82 0.44
N ILE A 141 -1.28 13.89 -0.62
CA ILE A 141 0.01 13.22 -0.74
C ILE A 141 1.07 14.28 -1.03
N GLU A 142 2.05 14.42 -0.15
CA GLU A 142 3.05 15.48 -0.21
C GLU A 142 4.46 14.91 0.02
N ASN A 143 5.43 15.42 -0.72
CA ASN A 143 6.84 15.04 -0.58
C ASN A 143 7.03 13.51 -0.55
N THR A 144 6.56 12.84 -1.59
CA THR A 144 6.68 11.38 -1.75
C THR A 144 7.37 11.03 -3.07
N ALA A 145 7.78 9.79 -3.22
CA ALA A 145 8.40 9.26 -4.45
C ALA A 145 9.70 9.98 -4.87
N TYR A 146 10.43 10.55 -3.92
CA TYR A 146 11.70 11.23 -4.19
C TYR A 146 12.93 10.31 -4.10
N GLY A 147 12.75 9.09 -3.62
CA GLY A 147 13.82 8.13 -3.55
C GLY A 147 14.18 7.56 -4.92
N THR A 148 15.38 6.99 -5.00
CA THR A 148 15.82 6.29 -6.21
C THR A 148 15.60 4.80 -6.07
N THR A 149 14.99 4.18 -7.07
CA THR A 149 14.96 2.72 -7.18
C THR A 149 16.37 2.20 -7.39
N VAL A 150 16.80 1.27 -6.57
CA VAL A 150 18.11 0.62 -6.76
C VAL A 150 18.01 -0.30 -7.98
N PRO A 151 18.91 -0.16 -8.96
CA PRO A 151 18.98 -1.07 -10.09
C PRO A 151 19.10 -2.52 -9.61
N GLY A 152 18.31 -3.43 -10.16
CA GLY A 152 18.34 -4.83 -9.77
C GLY A 152 17.42 -5.18 -8.58
N SER A 153 16.52 -4.28 -8.20
CA SER A 153 15.47 -4.61 -7.24
C SER A 153 14.77 -5.91 -7.64
N ARG A 154 14.62 -6.81 -6.69
CA ARG A 154 13.97 -8.12 -6.83
C ARG A 154 12.58 -8.06 -7.46
N PHE A 155 11.88 -6.95 -7.30
CA PHE A 155 10.53 -6.74 -7.79
C PHE A 155 10.45 -6.06 -9.16
N GLY A 156 11.56 -5.68 -9.75
CA GLY A 156 11.61 -5.07 -11.07
C GLY A 156 10.94 -3.69 -11.17
N PHE A 157 10.69 -3.04 -10.06
CA PHE A 157 10.11 -1.70 -10.04
C PHE A 157 11.15 -0.67 -10.49
N ARG A 158 10.83 0.08 -11.52
CA ARG A 158 11.76 1.01 -12.16
C ARG A 158 11.38 2.46 -12.04
N GLY A 159 10.28 2.76 -11.43
CA GLY A 159 9.80 4.13 -11.28
C GLY A 159 9.04 4.28 -9.99
N LEU A 160 9.01 5.50 -9.49
CA LEU A 160 8.23 5.86 -8.33
C LEU A 160 7.33 7.02 -8.73
N GLU A 161 6.04 6.82 -8.51
CA GLU A 161 5.03 7.87 -8.62
C GLU A 161 4.35 8.03 -7.26
N PRO A 162 3.86 9.23 -6.93
CA PRO A 162 3.14 9.43 -5.66
C PRO A 162 1.96 8.47 -5.47
N VAL A 163 1.24 8.16 -6.56
CA VAL A 163 0.29 7.04 -6.63
C VAL A 163 0.74 6.10 -7.75
N TRP A 164 1.20 4.93 -7.38
CA TRP A 164 1.81 3.99 -8.30
C TRP A 164 0.97 2.73 -8.45
N LEU A 165 0.54 2.45 -9.66
CA LEU A 165 -0.29 1.30 -10.01
C LEU A 165 0.53 0.27 -10.81
N ILE A 166 0.67 -0.93 -10.28
CA ILE A 166 1.49 -1.99 -10.84
C ILE A 166 0.60 -3.20 -11.11
N GLU A 167 0.45 -3.57 -12.39
CA GLU A 167 -0.43 -4.67 -12.79
C GLU A 167 -1.82 -4.62 -12.13
N SER A 168 -2.36 -3.42 -12.03
CA SER A 168 -3.60 -3.11 -11.34
C SER A 168 -4.60 -2.49 -12.30
N GLY A 169 -5.89 -2.71 -12.08
CA GLY A 169 -6.93 -2.22 -12.96
C GLY A 169 -8.26 -1.93 -12.26
N GLY A 170 -9.12 -1.16 -12.92
CA GLY A 170 -10.40 -0.76 -12.33
C GLY A 170 -10.24 0.18 -11.12
N ILE A 171 -9.14 0.93 -11.05
CA ILE A 171 -8.86 1.87 -9.95
C ILE A 171 -9.27 3.25 -10.37
N THR A 172 -10.05 3.91 -9.52
CA THR A 172 -10.55 5.25 -9.79
C THR A 172 -10.38 6.16 -8.58
N GLY A 173 -10.35 7.45 -8.81
CA GLY A 173 -10.38 8.44 -7.74
C GLY A 173 -9.70 9.76 -8.09
N LYS A 174 -9.74 10.67 -7.12
CA LYS A 174 -9.26 12.04 -7.25
C LYS A 174 -8.51 12.41 -5.97
N ASN A 175 -7.27 12.87 -6.09
CA ASN A 175 -6.38 13.15 -4.97
C ASN A 175 -5.71 14.50 -5.15
N ILE A 176 -5.11 15.03 -4.09
CA ILE A 176 -4.22 16.18 -4.14
C ILE A 176 -2.79 15.69 -3.96
N ILE A 177 -1.93 15.94 -4.94
CA ILE A 177 -0.52 15.56 -4.93
C ILE A 177 0.31 16.84 -5.04
N ASP A 178 1.12 17.12 -4.03
CA ASP A 178 1.95 18.34 -3.94
C ASP A 178 1.15 19.59 -4.31
N GLY A 179 -0.06 19.72 -3.73
CA GLY A 179 -0.98 20.84 -3.92
C GLY A 179 -1.74 20.83 -5.25
N ARG A 180 -1.62 19.82 -6.09
CA ARG A 180 -2.29 19.74 -7.38
C ARG A 180 -3.27 18.57 -7.43
N GLU A 181 -4.41 18.80 -8.08
CA GLU A 181 -5.37 17.72 -8.33
C GLU A 181 -4.79 16.65 -9.28
N SER A 182 -4.94 15.40 -8.91
CA SER A 182 -4.57 14.22 -9.71
C SER A 182 -5.74 13.25 -9.79
N ILE A 183 -6.08 12.85 -11.00
CA ILE A 183 -7.20 11.93 -11.28
C ILE A 183 -6.63 10.57 -11.69
N ILE A 184 -7.10 9.53 -11.02
CA ILE A 184 -6.77 8.14 -11.32
C ILE A 184 -7.97 7.51 -12.03
N GLY A 185 -7.74 6.87 -13.16
CA GLY A 185 -8.80 6.23 -13.92
C GLY A 185 -9.84 7.23 -14.45
N GLY A 186 -10.06 7.26 -15.74
CA GLY A 186 -10.99 8.23 -16.32
C GLY A 186 -10.73 8.49 -17.80
N ARG A 187 -9.91 7.69 -18.41
CA ARG A 187 -9.88 7.63 -19.89
C ARG A 187 -10.43 6.26 -20.31
N LYS A 188 -11.61 6.30 -20.90
CA LYS A 188 -12.02 5.25 -21.83
C LYS A 188 -11.26 5.43 -23.13
#